data_77773a03979c9c3a049eab3368951430
#
_entry.id   77773a03979c9c3a049eab3368951430
#
_cell.length_a   1.000
_cell.length_b   1.000
_cell.length_c   1.000
_cell.angle_alpha   90.00
_cell.angle_beta   90.00
_cell.angle_gamma   90.00
#
_symmetry.space_group_name_H-M   'P 1'
#
loop_
_entity.id
_entity.type
_entity.pdbx_description
1 polymer ?
#
loop_
_entity_poly.entity_id
_entity_poly.type
_entity_poly.pdbx_seq_one_letter_code
_entity_poly.pdbx_strand_id
1 'polypeptide(L)'
;FRLARLFILVDVSRSMETHAQLFLRIARAFVQAANARVFVFHTRLAEVTPLLLRDSKNVQEKINAVTAGFGGGTRIATSVADFHSVHARAQLGRSSRVWVLSDGFDADEPQRLNEELGAVRGRGARISWFHPSPQRPASEAMQLALPRVSRFLRLNSLRDLAEAAEVLN
;
A
#
# COMPACT_ATOMS: atom_id res chain seq x y z
N PHE A 1 17.81 0.57 -19.34
CA PHE A 1 17.39 -0.15 -18.13
C PHE A 1 16.67 0.82 -17.19
N ARG A 2 15.35 0.87 -17.28
CA ARG A 2 14.58 1.61 -16.29
C ARG A 2 14.33 0.69 -15.10
N LEU A 3 14.87 1.06 -13.94
CA LEU A 3 14.48 0.45 -12.68
C LEU A 3 12.98 0.63 -12.48
N ALA A 4 12.29 -0.41 -12.04
CA ALA A 4 10.88 -0.33 -11.73
C ALA A 4 10.65 0.75 -10.67
N ARG A 5 9.66 1.62 -10.89
CA ARG A 5 9.20 2.57 -9.87
C ARG A 5 8.30 1.85 -8.89
N LEU A 6 8.69 1.88 -7.64
CA LEU A 6 7.91 1.23 -6.59
C LEU A 6 7.17 2.25 -5.75
N PHE A 7 5.86 2.04 -5.62
CA PHE A 7 4.97 2.78 -4.75
C PHE A 7 4.39 1.81 -3.73
N ILE A 8 4.48 2.16 -2.45
CA ILE A 8 3.98 1.30 -1.37
C ILE A 8 2.91 2.07 -0.60
N LEU A 9 1.71 1.50 -0.52
CA LEU A 9 0.56 2.04 0.22
C LEU A 9 0.33 1.14 1.43
N VAL A 10 0.54 1.68 2.62
CA VAL A 10 0.44 0.94 3.88
C VAL A 10 -0.83 1.35 4.62
N ASP A 11 -1.70 0.38 4.84
CA ASP A 11 -2.88 0.52 5.68
C ASP A 11 -2.45 0.63 7.15
N VAL A 12 -2.72 1.78 7.76
CA VAL A 12 -2.42 2.04 9.17
C VAL A 12 -3.70 2.17 9.99
N SER A 13 -4.79 1.57 9.52
CA SER A 13 -6.05 1.51 10.25
C SER A 13 -5.92 0.68 11.53
N ARG A 14 -6.91 0.79 12.40
CA ARG A 14 -6.91 0.12 13.69
C ARG A 14 -6.81 -1.41 13.58
N SER A 15 -7.45 -2.00 12.57
CA SER A 15 -7.36 -3.45 12.31
C SER A 15 -5.96 -3.91 11.94
N MET A 16 -5.10 -3.00 11.45
CA MET A 16 -3.72 -3.26 11.03
C MET A 16 -2.69 -2.95 12.12
N GLU A 17 -3.11 -2.53 13.30
CA GLU A 17 -2.21 -2.02 14.35
C GLU A 17 -1.07 -2.96 14.70
N THR A 18 -1.34 -4.27 14.76
CA THR A 18 -0.32 -5.28 15.06
C THR A 18 0.63 -5.56 13.89
N HIS A 19 0.25 -5.19 12.67
CA HIS A 19 1.00 -5.48 11.44
C HIS A 19 1.70 -4.24 10.89
N ALA A 20 1.22 -3.05 11.21
CA ALA A 20 1.68 -1.80 10.60
C ALA A 20 3.17 -1.55 10.83
N GLN A 21 3.70 -1.89 12.01
CA GLN A 21 5.13 -1.71 12.30
C GLN A 21 6.01 -2.55 11.40
N LEU A 22 5.66 -3.82 11.18
CA LEU A 22 6.39 -4.68 10.26
C LEU A 22 6.34 -4.13 8.83
N PHE A 23 5.16 -3.74 8.38
CA PHE A 23 4.96 -3.21 7.05
C PHE A 23 5.75 -1.92 6.82
N LEU A 24 5.80 -1.04 7.81
CA LEU A 24 6.59 0.20 7.73
C LEU A 24 8.10 -0.06 7.73
N ARG A 25 8.58 -1.05 8.45
CA ARG A 25 9.99 -1.47 8.40
C ARG A 25 10.35 -1.97 7.01
N ILE A 26 9.49 -2.78 6.42
CA ILE A 26 9.66 -3.29 5.06
C ILE A 26 9.66 -2.14 4.06
N ALA A 27 8.68 -1.24 4.16
CA ALA A 27 8.60 -0.07 3.30
C ALA A 27 9.84 0.80 3.38
N ARG A 28 10.37 1.03 4.60
CA ARG A 28 11.62 1.78 4.80
C ARG A 28 12.80 1.14 4.10
N ALA A 29 12.92 -0.18 4.17
CA ALA A 29 14.01 -0.88 3.50
C ALA A 29 13.96 -0.65 1.98
N PHE A 30 12.77 -0.62 1.38
CA PHE A 30 12.60 -0.36 -0.05
C PHE A 30 12.79 1.12 -0.42
N VAL A 31 12.50 2.06 0.49
CA VAL A 31 12.86 3.46 0.28
C VAL A 31 14.37 3.60 0.12
N GLN A 32 15.13 2.94 1.00
CA GLN A 32 16.58 3.01 0.99
C GLN A 32 17.22 2.24 -0.19
N ALA A 33 16.70 1.04 -0.47
CA ALA A 33 17.30 0.14 -1.45
C ALA A 33 16.80 0.37 -2.89
N ALA A 34 15.55 0.79 -3.06
CA ALA A 34 14.89 0.85 -4.36
C ALA A 34 14.26 2.21 -4.67
N ASN A 35 14.55 3.23 -3.87
CA ASN A 35 13.98 4.58 -4.03
C ASN A 35 12.44 4.57 -4.10
N ALA A 36 11.81 3.73 -3.30
CA ALA A 36 10.35 3.63 -3.25
C ALA A 36 9.72 4.89 -2.69
N ARG A 37 8.52 5.21 -3.16
CA ARG A 37 7.65 6.21 -2.52
C ARG A 37 6.66 5.49 -1.64
N VAL A 38 6.51 5.94 -0.40
CA VAL A 38 5.67 5.30 0.61
C VAL A 38 4.58 6.24 1.09
N PHE A 39 3.38 5.70 1.15
CA PHE A 39 2.16 6.37 1.60
C PHE A 39 1.53 5.55 2.73
N VAL A 40 0.92 6.23 3.66
CA VAL A 40 0.09 5.60 4.68
C VAL A 40 -1.35 6.05 4.51
N PHE A 41 -2.30 5.18 4.86
CA PHE A 41 -3.70 5.52 4.75
C PHE A 41 -4.56 4.78 5.78
N HIS A 42 -5.70 5.38 6.10
CA HIS A 42 -6.90 4.69 6.56
C HIS A 42 -8.14 5.39 5.99
N THR A 43 -8.57 6.56 6.41
CA THR A 43 -9.64 7.32 5.74
C THR A 43 -9.10 8.27 4.68
N ARG A 44 -7.83 8.66 4.78
CA ARG A 44 -7.11 9.52 3.84
C ARG A 44 -5.73 8.94 3.57
N LEU A 45 -5.08 9.47 2.55
CA LEU A 45 -3.72 9.10 2.16
C LEU A 45 -2.75 10.23 2.45
N ALA A 46 -1.57 9.88 2.97
CA ALA A 46 -0.47 10.83 3.16
C ALA A 46 0.86 10.18 2.75
N GLU A 47 1.71 10.93 2.05
CA GLU A 47 3.07 10.46 1.73
C GLU A 47 3.97 10.61 2.95
N VAL A 48 4.68 9.53 3.29
CA VAL A 48 5.60 9.48 4.43
C VAL A 48 7.04 9.16 4.02
N THR A 49 7.34 9.16 2.72
CA THR A 49 8.69 8.91 2.21
C THR A 49 9.74 9.74 2.93
N PRO A 50 9.57 11.07 3.10
CA PRO A 50 10.59 11.88 3.78
C PRO A 50 10.84 11.45 5.23
N LEU A 51 9.81 10.96 5.92
CA LEU A 51 9.94 10.48 7.30
C LEU A 51 10.76 9.19 7.38
N LEU A 52 10.62 8.33 6.36
CA LEU A 52 11.31 7.04 6.30
C LEU A 52 12.76 7.17 5.82
N LEU A 53 13.11 8.26 5.13
CA LEU A 53 14.48 8.55 4.71
C LEU A 53 15.37 8.94 5.89
N ARG A 54 14.79 9.51 6.94
CA ARG A 54 15.53 9.94 8.12
C ARG A 54 15.68 8.77 9.09
N ASP A 55 16.89 8.60 9.62
CA ASP A 55 17.10 7.67 10.73
C ASP A 55 16.54 8.31 12.00
N SER A 56 15.28 8.01 12.27
CA SER A 56 14.54 8.62 13.37
C SER A 56 14.02 7.53 14.29
N LYS A 57 14.38 7.61 15.56
CA LYS A 57 13.83 6.79 16.63
C LYS A 57 12.31 6.98 16.79
N ASN A 58 11.77 8.08 16.25
CA ASN A 58 10.39 8.52 16.44
C ASN A 58 9.56 8.44 15.15
N VAL A 59 9.93 7.59 14.18
CA VAL A 59 9.19 7.46 12.92
C VAL A 59 7.73 7.11 13.18
N GLN A 60 7.46 6.16 14.08
CA GLN A 60 6.09 5.74 14.39
C GLN A 60 5.27 6.88 14.99
N GLU A 61 5.86 7.67 15.89
CA GLU A 61 5.18 8.83 16.48
C GLU A 61 4.86 9.89 15.44
N LYS A 62 5.78 10.14 14.50
CA LYS A 62 5.55 11.10 13.41
C LYS A 62 4.45 10.63 12.46
N ILE A 63 4.41 9.34 12.14
CA ILE A 63 3.33 8.76 11.34
C ILE A 63 1.99 8.87 12.08
N ASN A 64 1.97 8.56 13.37
CA ASN A 64 0.78 8.73 14.19
C ASN A 64 0.29 10.17 14.22
N ALA A 65 1.20 11.15 14.28
CA ALA A 65 0.85 12.56 14.23
C ALA A 65 0.24 12.95 12.87
N VAL A 66 0.79 12.44 11.77
CA VAL A 66 0.25 12.67 10.42
C VAL A 66 -1.15 12.09 10.27
N THR A 67 -1.43 10.94 10.85
CA THR A 67 -2.70 10.22 10.71
C THR A 67 -3.73 10.57 11.79
N ALA A 68 -3.36 11.33 12.81
CA ALA A 68 -4.23 11.63 13.96
C ALA A 68 -5.57 12.28 13.57
N GLY A 69 -5.59 13.07 12.51
CA GLY A 69 -6.80 13.74 12.03
C GLY A 69 -7.62 12.96 11.00
N PHE A 70 -7.28 11.70 10.71
CA PHE A 70 -7.92 10.96 9.64
C PHE A 70 -9.31 10.39 10.00
N GLY A 71 -9.69 10.40 11.27
CA GLY A 71 -10.96 9.84 11.72
C GLY A 71 -10.96 8.32 11.79
N GLY A 72 -12.10 7.71 12.15
CA GLY A 72 -12.25 6.26 12.26
C GLY A 72 -12.58 5.59 10.94
N GLY A 73 -12.30 4.28 10.85
CA GLY A 73 -12.59 3.47 9.69
C GLY A 73 -11.47 3.45 8.66
N THR A 74 -11.72 2.76 7.55
CA THR A 74 -10.76 2.60 6.47
C THR A 74 -11.46 2.84 5.13
N ARG A 75 -10.90 3.70 4.29
CA ARG A 75 -11.44 4.03 2.98
C ARG A 75 -10.36 3.76 1.93
N ILE A 76 -10.23 2.50 1.55
CA ILE A 76 -9.15 2.03 0.65
C ILE A 76 -9.36 2.60 -0.75
N ALA A 77 -10.55 2.48 -1.31
CA ALA A 77 -10.83 2.97 -2.66
C ALA A 77 -10.60 4.48 -2.76
N THR A 78 -11.06 5.26 -1.78
CA THR A 78 -10.79 6.69 -1.71
C THR A 78 -9.28 6.98 -1.68
N SER A 79 -8.53 6.22 -0.89
CA SER A 79 -7.08 6.40 -0.77
C SER A 79 -6.34 6.03 -2.07
N VAL A 80 -6.76 4.98 -2.76
CA VAL A 80 -6.22 4.62 -4.08
C VAL A 80 -6.53 5.71 -5.12
N ALA A 81 -7.74 6.27 -5.08
CA ALA A 81 -8.11 7.38 -5.96
C ALA A 81 -7.22 8.61 -5.73
N ASP A 82 -6.97 8.98 -4.48
CA ASP A 82 -6.05 10.07 -4.12
C ASP A 82 -4.63 9.78 -4.59
N PHE A 83 -4.14 8.58 -4.39
CA PHE A 83 -2.83 8.15 -4.87
C PHE A 83 -2.72 8.35 -6.38
N HIS A 84 -3.69 7.86 -7.14
CA HIS A 84 -3.68 7.95 -8.60
C HIS A 84 -3.78 9.40 -9.08
N SER A 85 -4.75 10.17 -8.58
CA SER A 85 -5.08 11.49 -9.13
C SER A 85 -4.16 12.60 -8.63
N VAL A 86 -3.70 12.53 -7.37
CA VAL A 86 -2.95 13.62 -6.73
C VAL A 86 -1.45 13.36 -6.74
N HIS A 87 -1.03 12.14 -6.38
CA HIS A 87 0.39 11.88 -6.09
C HIS A 87 1.16 11.26 -7.25
N ALA A 88 0.57 10.31 -7.97
CA ALA A 88 1.33 9.45 -8.86
C ALA A 88 0.92 9.53 -10.34
N ARG A 89 -0.05 10.34 -10.70
CA ARG A 89 -0.61 10.37 -12.06
C ARG A 89 0.46 10.46 -13.15
N ALA A 90 1.42 11.35 -12.99
CA ALA A 90 2.46 11.59 -13.99
C ALA A 90 3.57 10.50 -13.97
N GLN A 91 3.61 9.66 -12.95
CA GLN A 91 4.68 8.69 -12.74
C GLN A 91 4.25 7.25 -13.02
N LEU A 92 2.94 6.99 -13.10
CA LEU A 92 2.42 5.66 -13.36
C LEU A 92 2.59 5.27 -14.82
N GLY A 93 3.15 4.09 -15.04
CA GLY A 93 3.40 3.53 -16.37
C GLY A 93 3.76 2.04 -16.27
N ARG A 94 4.20 1.47 -17.38
CA ARG A 94 4.52 0.03 -17.47
C ARG A 94 5.63 -0.43 -16.54
N SER A 95 6.55 0.47 -16.17
CA SER A 95 7.62 0.17 -15.22
C SER A 95 7.21 0.38 -13.77
N SER A 96 5.98 0.80 -13.51
CA SER A 96 5.50 1.05 -12.16
C SER A 96 5.03 -0.24 -11.49
N ARG A 97 5.35 -0.35 -10.20
CA ARG A 97 4.86 -1.39 -9.30
C ARG A 97 4.16 -0.70 -8.13
N VAL A 98 2.94 -1.09 -7.86
CA VAL A 98 2.15 -0.57 -6.73
C VAL A 98 1.90 -1.71 -5.77
N TRP A 99 2.40 -1.57 -4.56
CA TRP A 99 2.19 -2.52 -3.47
C TRP A 99 1.18 -1.94 -2.49
N VAL A 100 0.14 -2.70 -2.22
CA VAL A 100 -0.85 -2.35 -1.19
C VAL A 100 -0.71 -3.36 -0.05
N LEU A 101 -0.45 -2.87 1.15
CA LEU A 101 -0.26 -3.65 2.37
C LEU A 101 -1.45 -3.39 3.28
N SER A 102 -2.45 -4.28 3.24
CA SER A 102 -3.73 -4.07 3.91
C SER A 102 -4.47 -5.40 4.11
N ASP A 103 -5.33 -5.46 5.15
CA ASP A 103 -6.26 -6.56 5.36
C ASP A 103 -7.48 -6.53 4.41
N GLY A 104 -7.64 -5.45 3.66
CA GLY A 104 -8.66 -5.36 2.63
C GLY A 104 -10.07 -5.01 3.11
N PHE A 105 -10.25 -4.61 4.37
CA PHE A 105 -11.55 -4.15 4.86
C PHE A 105 -11.77 -2.69 4.47
N ASP A 106 -12.65 -2.47 3.49
CA ASP A 106 -12.92 -1.17 2.90
C ASP A 106 -14.33 -0.71 3.26
N ALA A 107 -14.47 0.50 3.81
CA ALA A 107 -15.74 1.11 4.12
C ALA A 107 -16.39 1.85 2.94
N ASP A 108 -15.65 2.03 1.83
CA ASP A 108 -16.21 2.55 0.59
C ASP A 108 -17.14 1.53 -0.07
N GLU A 109 -17.94 1.98 -1.04
CA GLU A 109 -18.79 1.07 -1.83
C GLU A 109 -17.94 -0.07 -2.41
N PRO A 110 -18.37 -1.34 -2.32
CA PRO A 110 -17.53 -2.48 -2.67
C PRO A 110 -16.94 -2.44 -4.08
N GLN A 111 -17.68 -1.97 -5.07
CA GLN A 111 -17.20 -1.91 -6.45
C GLN A 111 -16.19 -0.81 -6.71
N ARG A 112 -16.07 0.18 -5.83
CA ARG A 112 -15.13 1.29 -6.01
C ARG A 112 -13.68 0.84 -6.00
N LEU A 113 -13.30 -0.10 -5.15
CA LEU A 113 -11.92 -0.58 -5.10
C LEU A 113 -11.52 -1.22 -6.43
N ASN A 114 -12.39 -2.04 -7.01
CA ASN A 114 -12.15 -2.62 -8.34
C ASN A 114 -11.97 -1.52 -9.40
N GLU A 115 -12.80 -0.50 -9.39
CA GLU A 115 -12.72 0.62 -10.34
C GLU A 115 -11.41 1.39 -10.19
N GLU A 116 -11.03 1.74 -8.96
CA GLU A 116 -9.83 2.54 -8.71
C GLU A 116 -8.54 1.76 -8.99
N LEU A 117 -8.49 0.49 -8.63
CA LEU A 117 -7.35 -0.37 -9.00
C LEU A 117 -7.29 -0.57 -10.52
N GLY A 118 -8.46 -0.67 -11.17
CA GLY A 118 -8.54 -0.72 -12.63
C GLY A 118 -7.98 0.53 -13.29
N ALA A 119 -8.22 1.71 -12.73
CA ALA A 119 -7.67 2.97 -13.23
C ALA A 119 -6.14 2.99 -13.12
N VAL A 120 -5.59 2.52 -12.00
CA VAL A 120 -4.13 2.40 -11.81
C VAL A 120 -3.53 1.43 -12.84
N ARG A 121 -4.14 0.27 -13.02
CA ARG A 121 -3.70 -0.69 -14.04
C ARG A 121 -3.81 -0.16 -15.46
N GLY A 122 -4.83 0.64 -15.73
CA GLY A 122 -5.01 1.29 -17.03
C GLY A 122 -3.85 2.22 -17.39
N ARG A 123 -3.08 2.68 -16.41
CA ARG A 123 -1.84 3.45 -16.63
C ARG A 123 -0.63 2.56 -16.94
N GLY A 124 -0.78 1.24 -16.87
CA GLY A 124 0.26 0.26 -17.12
C GLY A 124 0.91 -0.34 -15.88
N ALA A 125 0.59 0.15 -14.70
CA ALA A 125 1.17 -0.32 -13.44
C ALA A 125 0.70 -1.74 -13.10
N ARG A 126 1.57 -2.50 -12.45
CA ARG A 126 1.23 -3.79 -11.85
C ARG A 126 0.98 -3.61 -10.38
N ILE A 127 -0.06 -4.27 -9.87
CA ILE A 127 -0.48 -4.17 -8.48
C ILE A 127 -0.24 -5.49 -7.78
N SER A 128 0.48 -5.43 -6.65
CA SER A 128 0.64 -6.56 -5.74
C SER A 128 -0.03 -6.22 -4.41
N TRP A 129 -0.79 -7.15 -3.89
CA TRP A 129 -1.47 -7.00 -2.62
C TRP A 129 -0.83 -7.90 -1.57
N PHE A 130 -0.43 -7.30 -0.45
CA PHE A 130 0.16 -8.02 0.67
C PHE A 130 -0.83 -8.03 1.82
N HIS A 131 -1.28 -9.22 2.18
CA HIS A 131 -2.26 -9.46 3.22
C HIS A 131 -1.57 -9.97 4.50
N PRO A 132 -1.97 -9.48 5.69
CA PRO A 132 -1.30 -9.86 6.92
C PRO A 132 -1.68 -11.24 7.47
N SER A 133 -2.74 -11.84 6.97
CA SER A 133 -3.27 -13.12 7.44
C SER A 133 -3.12 -14.21 6.39
N PRO A 134 -2.97 -15.49 6.79
CA PRO A 134 -2.97 -16.62 5.85
C PRO A 134 -4.34 -16.85 5.20
N GLN A 135 -5.40 -16.28 5.76
CA GLN A 135 -6.74 -16.42 5.23
C GLN A 135 -6.95 -15.50 4.03
N ARG A 136 -7.75 -15.94 3.07
CA ARG A 136 -8.14 -15.10 1.93
C ARG A 136 -8.97 -13.92 2.43
N PRO A 137 -8.86 -12.74 1.79
CA PRO A 137 -9.69 -11.61 2.16
C PRO A 137 -11.17 -11.95 2.00
N ALA A 138 -11.92 -11.70 3.07
CA ALA A 138 -13.35 -12.04 3.12
C ALA A 138 -14.25 -10.88 2.68
N SER A 139 -13.72 -9.66 2.54
CA SER A 139 -14.53 -8.50 2.18
C SER A 139 -15.02 -8.58 0.73
N GLU A 140 -16.24 -8.10 0.49
CA GLU A 140 -16.81 -8.02 -0.85
C GLU A 140 -15.95 -7.16 -1.77
N ALA A 141 -15.45 -6.04 -1.26
CA ALA A 141 -14.56 -5.15 -2.02
C ALA A 141 -13.33 -5.88 -2.55
N MET A 142 -12.68 -6.69 -1.73
CA MET A 142 -11.52 -7.46 -2.15
C MET A 142 -11.85 -8.56 -3.14
N GLN A 143 -12.99 -9.25 -2.95
CA GLN A 143 -13.42 -10.28 -3.90
C GLN A 143 -13.64 -9.68 -5.29
N LEU A 144 -14.25 -8.51 -5.37
CA LEU A 144 -14.50 -7.81 -6.63
C LEU A 144 -13.18 -7.26 -7.24
N ALA A 145 -12.23 -6.87 -6.40
CA ALA A 145 -10.98 -6.24 -6.83
C ALA A 145 -9.87 -7.23 -7.20
N LEU A 146 -9.96 -8.49 -6.77
CA LEU A 146 -8.91 -9.49 -7.02
C LEU A 146 -8.48 -9.61 -8.49
N PRO A 147 -9.38 -9.52 -9.50
CA PRO A 147 -8.94 -9.56 -10.90
C PRO A 147 -8.01 -8.43 -11.31
N ARG A 148 -7.97 -7.33 -10.56
CA ARG A 148 -7.08 -6.19 -10.82
C ARG A 148 -5.70 -6.37 -10.18
N VAL A 149 -5.57 -7.32 -9.25
CA VAL A 149 -4.34 -7.60 -8.53
C VAL A 149 -3.52 -8.63 -9.30
N SER A 150 -2.30 -8.26 -9.68
CA SER A 150 -1.40 -9.16 -10.43
C SER A 150 -0.84 -10.26 -9.53
N ARG A 151 -0.54 -9.93 -8.28
CA ARG A 151 -0.09 -10.89 -7.27
C ARG A 151 -0.73 -10.60 -5.94
N PHE A 152 -1.19 -11.66 -5.29
CA PHE A 152 -1.72 -11.63 -3.94
C PHE A 152 -0.82 -12.47 -3.05
N LEU A 153 -0.16 -11.83 -2.05
CA LEU A 153 0.83 -12.45 -1.19
C LEU A 153 0.49 -12.23 0.28
N ARG A 154 0.86 -13.19 1.10
CA ARG A 154 0.84 -13.02 2.55
C ARG A 154 2.14 -12.35 2.99
N LEU A 155 2.06 -11.45 3.96
CA LEU A 155 3.22 -10.77 4.51
C LEU A 155 3.04 -10.59 6.03
N ASN A 156 3.47 -11.57 6.82
CA ASN A 156 3.44 -11.48 8.28
C ASN A 156 4.71 -12.01 8.96
N SER A 157 5.76 -12.30 8.18
CA SER A 157 7.01 -12.85 8.70
C SER A 157 8.19 -12.45 7.82
N LEU A 158 9.41 -12.66 8.31
CA LEU A 158 10.63 -12.43 7.54
C LEU A 158 10.75 -13.37 6.33
N ARG A 159 10.15 -14.56 6.42
CA ARG A 159 10.10 -15.48 5.28
C ARG A 159 9.29 -14.87 4.14
N ASP A 160 8.17 -14.25 4.47
CA ASP A 160 7.32 -13.60 3.47
C ASP A 160 8.04 -12.42 2.80
N LEU A 161 8.96 -11.76 3.51
CA LEU A 161 9.77 -10.68 2.96
C LEU A 161 10.64 -11.14 1.78
N ALA A 162 11.22 -12.33 1.87
CA ALA A 162 12.02 -12.88 0.77
C ALA A 162 11.16 -13.08 -0.49
N GLU A 163 9.93 -13.56 -0.35
CA GLU A 163 8.98 -13.68 -1.46
C GLU A 163 8.60 -12.31 -2.03
N ALA A 164 8.40 -11.32 -1.16
CA ALA A 164 8.09 -9.95 -1.59
C ALA A 164 9.21 -9.34 -2.43
N ALA A 165 10.47 -9.60 -2.08
CA ALA A 165 11.62 -9.12 -2.84
C ALA A 165 11.64 -9.66 -4.26
N GLU A 166 11.18 -10.89 -4.49
CA GLU A 166 11.09 -11.50 -5.83
C GLU A 166 10.05 -10.81 -6.71
N VAL A 167 9.05 -10.17 -6.14
CA VAL A 167 7.99 -9.47 -6.88
C VAL A 167 8.52 -8.25 -7.63
N LEU A 168 9.67 -7.70 -7.23
CA LEU A 168 10.33 -6.60 -7.93
C LEU A 168 11.03 -7.03 -9.22
N ASN A 169 11.32 -8.28 -9.34
CA ASN A 169 11.95 -8.86 -10.50
C ASN A 169 10.88 -9.39 -11.46
#